data_19d1a85cebf5a37e0b169e0ac2f9fae1
#
_entry.id   19d1a85cebf5a37e0b169e0ac2f9fae1
#
_cell.length_a   1.000
_cell.length_b   1.000
_cell.length_c   1.000
_cell.angle_alpha   90.00
_cell.angle_beta   90.00
_cell.angle_gamma   90.00
#
_symmetry.space_group_name_H-M   'P 1'
#
loop_
_entity.id
_entity.type
_entity.pdbx_description
1 polymer ?
#
loop_
_entity_poly.entity_id
_entity_poly.type
_entity_poly.pdbx_seq_one_letter_code
_entity_poly.pdbx_strand_id
1 'polypeptide(L)'
;MLHSCCQWPAPDRLPQHRDDIAGAAEAFPSAKITFDRFHVVKLLNQAMNQVRITERKEHAALKGHKYTFLRNRDNLSSKRETELAELITLFPTLGEAYRLKVLFNDLWAMPDRVTAELFLRQWCMEVDAAKIPAFMAFANTVRAHWSGIVQFVESRLTNGILEGINNKIQLAKRRARGYRNINNFINMIYFLCGKLKFDYPLYFT
;
A
#
# COMPACT_ATOMS: atom_id res chain seq x y z
N MET A 1 7.41 15.07 -12.95
CA MET A 1 6.76 13.78 -12.67
C MET A 1 5.82 13.99 -11.50
N LEU A 2 4.54 14.11 -11.76
CA LEU A 2 3.52 14.17 -10.73
C LEU A 2 3.10 12.73 -10.42
N HIS A 3 3.41 12.28 -9.19
CA HIS A 3 2.98 10.99 -8.72
C HIS A 3 1.60 11.16 -8.10
N SER A 4 0.57 10.78 -8.85
CA SER A 4 -0.77 10.63 -8.29
C SER A 4 -0.75 9.44 -7.33
N CYS A 5 -0.74 9.74 -6.05
CA CYS A 5 -0.82 8.76 -5.00
C CYS A 5 -2.27 8.40 -4.75
N CYS A 6 -2.80 7.51 -5.57
CA CYS A 6 -4.14 7.00 -5.39
C CYS A 6 -4.21 6.17 -4.11
N GLN A 7 -4.90 6.68 -3.09
CA GLN A 7 -5.35 5.86 -1.99
C GLN A 7 -6.35 4.83 -2.54
N TRP A 8 -6.06 3.56 -2.36
CA TRP A 8 -6.91 2.47 -2.76
C TRP A 8 -8.18 2.43 -1.90
N PRO A 9 -9.39 2.40 -2.48
CA PRO A 9 -10.62 2.42 -1.70
C PRO A 9 -10.93 1.05 -1.09
N ALA A 10 -11.71 1.06 0.00
CA ALA A 10 -12.50 -0.09 0.40
C ALA A 10 -13.45 -0.49 -0.75
N PRO A 11 -13.85 -1.78 -0.89
CA PRO A 11 -14.59 -2.30 -2.04
C PRO A 11 -15.86 -1.51 -2.42
N ASP A 12 -16.39 -0.74 -1.50
CA ASP A 12 -17.64 0.01 -1.61
C ASP A 12 -17.48 1.53 -1.84
N ARG A 13 -16.25 2.07 -1.99
CA ARG A 13 -15.99 3.51 -2.19
C ARG A 13 -15.21 3.82 -3.47
N LEU A 14 -15.60 3.21 -4.56
CA LEU A 14 -14.95 3.33 -5.88
C LEU A 14 -15.14 4.64 -6.68
N PRO A 15 -16.10 5.57 -6.43
CA PRO A 15 -16.29 6.71 -7.33
C PRO A 15 -15.14 7.72 -7.31
N GLN A 16 -14.64 8.13 -6.15
CA GLN A 16 -13.68 9.23 -6.01
C GLN A 16 -12.30 8.96 -6.63
N HIS A 17 -11.83 7.70 -6.62
CA HIS A 17 -10.52 7.36 -7.18
C HIS A 17 -10.49 7.21 -8.71
N ARG A 18 -11.60 6.88 -9.34
CA ARG A 18 -11.68 6.87 -10.81
C ARG A 18 -11.52 8.28 -11.34
N ASP A 19 -12.12 9.25 -10.67
CA ASP A 19 -12.07 10.65 -11.06
C ASP A 19 -10.66 11.23 -10.89
N ASP A 20 -9.94 10.84 -9.82
CA ASP A 20 -8.54 11.25 -9.60
C ASP A 20 -7.60 10.68 -10.68
N ILE A 21 -7.76 9.40 -11.06
CA ILE A 21 -6.97 8.76 -12.11
C ILE A 21 -7.31 9.36 -13.48
N ALA A 22 -8.59 9.57 -13.76
CA ALA A 22 -9.04 10.16 -15.01
C ALA A 22 -8.55 11.61 -15.14
N GLY A 23 -8.70 12.42 -14.09
CA GLY A 23 -8.20 13.79 -14.06
C GLY A 23 -6.68 13.88 -14.20
N ALA A 24 -5.93 12.95 -13.57
CA ALA A 24 -4.48 12.89 -13.71
C ALA A 24 -4.07 12.48 -15.14
N ALA A 25 -4.77 11.55 -15.78
CA ALA A 25 -4.51 11.13 -17.14
C ALA A 25 -4.83 12.22 -18.15
N GLU A 26 -5.89 13.01 -17.91
CA GLU A 26 -6.26 14.15 -18.74
C GLU A 26 -5.25 15.30 -18.61
N ALA A 27 -4.89 15.68 -17.39
CA ALA A 27 -3.95 16.78 -17.15
C ALA A 27 -2.49 16.44 -17.51
N PHE A 28 -2.10 15.17 -17.43
CA PHE A 28 -0.73 14.69 -17.65
C PHE A 28 -0.71 13.39 -18.45
N PRO A 29 -0.99 13.43 -19.76
CA PRO A 29 -1.12 12.22 -20.59
C PRO A 29 0.14 11.33 -20.64
N SER A 30 1.31 11.90 -20.41
CA SER A 30 2.60 11.17 -20.39
C SER A 30 3.00 10.66 -18.99
N ALA A 31 2.21 10.96 -17.95
CA ALA A 31 2.53 10.54 -16.60
C ALA A 31 2.24 9.05 -16.39
N LYS A 32 3.20 8.34 -15.78
CA LYS A 32 3.01 6.96 -15.38
C LYS A 32 2.38 6.90 -13.98
N ILE A 33 1.26 6.22 -13.86
CA ILE A 33 0.59 6.01 -12.58
C ILE A 33 1.30 4.88 -11.84
N THR A 34 1.67 5.13 -10.59
CA THR A 34 2.31 4.15 -9.71
C THR A 34 1.45 3.96 -8.46
N PHE A 35 1.12 2.71 -8.12
CA PHE A 35 0.43 2.39 -6.87
C PHE A 35 1.45 2.10 -5.77
N ASP A 36 1.32 2.77 -4.65
CA ASP A 36 2.19 2.55 -3.50
C ASP A 36 2.00 1.14 -2.93
N ARG A 37 3.13 0.45 -2.73
CA ARG A 37 3.21 -0.87 -2.09
C ARG A 37 2.37 -0.96 -0.81
N PHE A 38 2.40 0.09 0.03
CA PHE A 38 1.69 0.09 1.30
C PHE A 38 0.18 -0.13 1.12
N HIS A 39 -0.42 0.52 0.11
CA HIS A 39 -1.84 0.40 -0.16
C HIS A 39 -2.21 -0.99 -0.70
N VAL A 40 -1.38 -1.56 -1.57
CA VAL A 40 -1.59 -2.91 -2.10
C VAL A 40 -1.48 -3.96 -0.98
N VAL A 41 -0.44 -3.86 -0.13
CA VAL A 41 -0.26 -4.76 1.03
C VAL A 41 -1.37 -4.61 2.06
N LYS A 42 -1.92 -3.41 2.24
CA LYS A 42 -3.10 -3.18 3.10
C LYS A 42 -4.30 -3.99 2.61
N LEU A 43 -4.59 -4.00 1.31
CA LEU A 43 -5.69 -4.79 0.74
C LEU A 43 -5.44 -6.30 0.86
N LEU A 44 -4.21 -6.74 0.60
CA LEU A 44 -3.82 -8.14 0.81
C LEU A 44 -4.07 -8.58 2.25
N ASN A 45 -3.69 -7.73 3.22
CA ASN A 45 -3.94 -7.99 4.63
C ASN A 45 -5.45 -7.97 4.98
N GLN A 46 -6.25 -7.16 4.29
CA GLN A 46 -7.72 -7.19 4.43
C GLN A 46 -8.29 -8.50 3.91
N ALA A 47 -7.84 -8.99 2.74
CA ALA A 47 -8.24 -10.29 2.20
C ALA A 47 -7.88 -11.43 3.18
N MET A 48 -6.65 -11.45 3.70
CA MET A 48 -6.23 -12.42 4.72
C MET A 48 -7.10 -12.38 5.98
N ASN A 49 -7.38 -11.17 6.47
CA ASN A 49 -8.23 -11.01 7.66
C ASN A 49 -9.67 -11.45 7.39
N GLN A 50 -10.18 -11.27 6.18
CA GLN A 50 -11.52 -11.73 5.81
C GLN A 50 -11.61 -13.27 5.86
N VAL A 51 -10.62 -13.99 5.32
CA VAL A 51 -10.54 -15.45 5.44
C VAL A 51 -10.55 -15.86 6.91
N ARG A 52 -9.69 -15.24 7.72
CA ARG A 52 -9.65 -15.51 9.17
C ARG A 52 -10.98 -15.24 9.88
N ILE A 53 -11.70 -14.18 9.52
CA ILE A 53 -13.00 -13.85 10.11
C ILE A 53 -14.04 -14.91 9.74
N THR A 54 -14.02 -15.38 8.50
CA THR A 54 -14.92 -16.43 8.03
C THR A 54 -14.67 -17.74 8.80
N GLU A 55 -13.44 -18.21 8.85
CA GLU A 55 -13.03 -19.41 9.57
C GLU A 55 -13.33 -19.31 11.10
N ARG A 56 -13.14 -18.13 11.68
CA ARG A 56 -13.41 -17.89 13.12
C ARG A 56 -14.87 -18.06 13.49
N LYS A 57 -15.82 -17.92 12.56
CA LYS A 57 -17.24 -18.11 12.87
C LYS A 57 -17.52 -19.56 13.28
N GLU A 58 -16.78 -20.49 12.71
CA GLU A 58 -16.92 -21.93 12.96
C GLU A 58 -15.92 -22.43 14.00
N HIS A 59 -14.77 -21.73 14.17
CA HIS A 59 -13.64 -22.17 14.96
C HIS A 59 -13.22 -21.12 16.00
N ALA A 60 -13.69 -21.25 17.24
CA ALA A 60 -13.38 -20.34 18.35
C ALA A 60 -11.87 -20.24 18.66
N ALA A 61 -11.09 -21.30 18.33
CA ALA A 61 -9.63 -21.34 18.50
C ALA A 61 -8.90 -20.19 17.75
N LEU A 62 -9.48 -19.62 16.70
CA LEU A 62 -8.92 -18.48 15.97
C LEU A 62 -9.10 -17.13 16.63
N LYS A 63 -9.73 -17.07 17.81
CA LYS A 63 -9.89 -15.85 18.61
C LYS A 63 -8.51 -15.39 19.13
N GLY A 64 -8.19 -14.12 18.92
CA GLY A 64 -6.91 -13.53 19.39
C GLY A 64 -5.75 -13.61 18.37
N HIS A 65 -5.82 -14.48 17.35
CA HIS A 65 -4.73 -14.72 16.41
C HIS A 65 -4.69 -13.79 15.19
N LYS A 66 -5.37 -12.63 15.25
CA LYS A 66 -5.40 -11.65 14.13
C LYS A 66 -3.98 -11.28 13.67
N TYR A 67 -3.13 -10.87 14.59
CA TYR A 67 -1.80 -10.38 14.26
C TYR A 67 -0.79 -11.50 13.95
N THR A 68 -1.08 -12.73 14.31
CA THR A 68 -0.32 -13.92 13.91
C THR A 68 -0.37 -14.09 12.38
N PHE A 69 -1.52 -13.85 11.75
CA PHE A 69 -1.68 -13.94 10.30
C PHE A 69 -1.38 -12.65 9.53
N LEU A 70 -1.50 -11.48 10.16
CA LEU A 70 -1.32 -10.19 9.46
C LEU A 70 0.12 -9.68 9.47
N ARG A 71 0.93 -10.03 10.47
CA ARG A 71 2.34 -9.63 10.50
C ARG A 71 3.15 -10.38 9.44
N ASN A 72 4.27 -9.80 9.03
CA ASN A 72 5.27 -10.51 8.25
C ASN A 72 5.96 -11.54 9.14
N ARG A 73 6.38 -12.65 8.55
CA ARG A 73 7.01 -13.77 9.27
C ARG A 73 8.21 -13.32 10.11
N ASP A 74 9.06 -12.48 9.53
CA ASP A 74 10.26 -11.93 10.18
C ASP A 74 9.97 -11.07 11.43
N ASN A 75 8.72 -10.63 11.60
CA ASN A 75 8.26 -9.82 12.72
C ASN A 75 7.43 -10.63 13.74
N LEU A 76 7.42 -11.95 13.62
CA LEU A 76 6.80 -12.84 14.60
C LEU A 76 7.82 -13.23 15.68
N SER A 77 7.36 -13.31 16.93
CA SER A 77 8.15 -13.94 17.99
C SER A 77 8.11 -15.47 17.81
N SER A 78 9.13 -16.18 18.32
CA SER A 78 9.23 -17.64 18.22
C SER A 78 7.97 -18.35 18.70
N LYS A 79 7.34 -17.88 19.77
CA LYS A 79 6.05 -18.40 20.25
C LYS A 79 4.96 -18.27 19.20
N ARG A 80 4.84 -17.12 18.53
CA ARG A 80 3.83 -16.90 17.49
C ARG A 80 4.12 -17.65 16.18
N GLU A 81 5.37 -17.92 15.91
CA GLU A 81 5.76 -18.78 14.79
C GLU A 81 5.28 -20.22 15.01
N THR A 82 5.45 -20.77 16.21
CA THR A 82 4.92 -22.09 16.56
C THR A 82 3.40 -22.10 16.51
N GLU A 83 2.73 -21.13 17.10
CA GLU A 83 1.27 -20.98 17.02
C GLU A 83 0.78 -20.89 15.56
N LEU A 84 1.48 -20.17 14.71
CA LEU A 84 1.16 -20.06 13.29
C LEU A 84 1.28 -21.41 12.59
N ALA A 85 2.37 -22.16 12.83
CA ALA A 85 2.58 -23.46 12.22
C ALA A 85 1.49 -24.46 12.61
N GLU A 86 1.06 -24.47 13.86
CA GLU A 86 -0.07 -25.27 14.33
C GLU A 86 -1.39 -24.85 13.64
N LEU A 87 -1.67 -23.56 13.60
CA LEU A 87 -2.92 -23.05 13.03
C LEU A 87 -3.04 -23.29 11.51
N ILE A 88 -1.96 -23.14 10.75
CA ILE A 88 -2.00 -23.42 9.30
C ILE A 88 -2.17 -24.92 9.00
N THR A 89 -1.73 -25.78 9.90
CA THR A 89 -1.94 -27.24 9.79
C THR A 89 -3.38 -27.62 10.13
N LEU A 90 -3.95 -27.01 11.17
CA LEU A 90 -5.32 -27.26 11.61
C LEU A 90 -6.38 -26.68 10.66
N PHE A 91 -6.07 -25.57 10.00
CA PHE A 91 -7.00 -24.83 9.12
C PHE A 91 -6.40 -24.69 7.72
N PRO A 92 -6.54 -25.71 6.83
CA PRO A 92 -5.90 -25.71 5.50
C PRO A 92 -6.23 -24.50 4.63
N THR A 93 -7.49 -24.04 4.61
CA THR A 93 -7.91 -22.84 3.87
C THR A 93 -7.14 -21.60 4.35
N LEU A 94 -6.99 -21.46 5.66
CA LEU A 94 -6.26 -20.35 6.27
C LEU A 94 -4.75 -20.46 6.01
N GLY A 95 -4.22 -21.68 6.01
CA GLY A 95 -2.84 -21.98 5.65
C GLY A 95 -2.53 -21.59 4.20
N GLU A 96 -3.41 -21.97 3.27
CA GLU A 96 -3.27 -21.61 1.85
C GLU A 96 -3.38 -20.09 1.63
N ALA A 97 -4.33 -19.43 2.28
CA ALA A 97 -4.44 -17.99 2.24
C ALA A 97 -3.16 -17.29 2.78
N TYR A 98 -2.57 -17.82 3.85
CA TYR A 98 -1.33 -17.30 4.41
C TYR A 98 -0.16 -17.53 3.45
N ARG A 99 -0.05 -18.69 2.82
CA ARG A 99 0.96 -19.01 1.78
C ARG A 99 0.87 -18.00 0.64
N LEU A 100 -0.32 -17.77 0.08
CA LEU A 100 -0.56 -16.81 -1.00
C LEU A 100 -0.21 -15.38 -0.59
N LYS A 101 -0.48 -15.01 0.67
CA LYS A 101 -0.09 -13.70 1.22
C LYS A 101 1.43 -13.55 1.28
N VAL A 102 2.13 -14.54 1.78
CA VAL A 102 3.60 -14.50 1.89
C VAL A 102 4.22 -14.43 0.50
N LEU A 103 3.77 -15.30 -0.41
CA LEU A 103 4.24 -15.33 -1.79
C LEU A 103 4.05 -13.98 -2.50
N PHE A 104 2.90 -13.31 -2.32
CA PHE A 104 2.68 -12.00 -2.95
C PHE A 104 3.72 -10.94 -2.56
N ASN A 105 4.26 -11.01 -1.34
CA ASN A 105 5.26 -10.03 -0.89
C ASN A 105 6.58 -10.13 -1.66
N ASP A 106 6.88 -11.27 -2.29
CA ASP A 106 8.09 -11.45 -3.09
C ASP A 106 8.08 -10.61 -4.38
N LEU A 107 6.88 -10.19 -4.82
CA LEU A 107 6.72 -9.24 -5.92
C LEU A 107 7.60 -8.00 -5.76
N TRP A 108 7.70 -7.50 -4.54
CA TRP A 108 8.43 -6.27 -4.26
C TRP A 108 9.96 -6.42 -4.35
N ALA A 109 10.45 -7.65 -4.38
CA ALA A 109 11.86 -7.97 -4.57
C ALA A 109 12.23 -8.26 -6.04
N MET A 110 11.25 -8.30 -6.95
CA MET A 110 11.51 -8.59 -8.37
C MET A 110 12.43 -7.52 -8.96
N PRO A 111 13.43 -7.93 -9.79
CA PRO A 111 14.46 -7.03 -10.27
C PRO A 111 13.96 -6.04 -11.33
N ASP A 112 13.01 -6.44 -12.14
CA ASP A 112 12.53 -5.72 -13.30
C ASP A 112 11.03 -5.95 -13.58
N ARG A 113 10.50 -5.18 -14.52
CA ARG A 113 9.11 -5.22 -14.94
C ARG A 113 8.68 -6.58 -15.49
N VAL A 114 9.51 -7.19 -16.32
CA VAL A 114 9.15 -8.46 -17.00
C VAL A 114 9.00 -9.58 -15.99
N THR A 115 9.97 -9.69 -15.10
CA THR A 115 9.95 -10.67 -14.00
C THR A 115 8.76 -10.45 -13.08
N ALA A 116 8.44 -9.20 -12.74
CA ALA A 116 7.27 -8.86 -11.93
C ALA A 116 5.95 -9.24 -12.61
N GLU A 117 5.82 -9.02 -13.93
CA GLU A 117 4.64 -9.40 -14.70
C GLU A 117 4.46 -10.93 -14.76
N LEU A 118 5.53 -11.67 -14.98
CA LEU A 118 5.49 -13.14 -14.97
C LEU A 118 5.12 -13.67 -13.59
N PHE A 119 5.72 -13.12 -12.54
CA PHE A 119 5.42 -13.46 -11.17
C PHE A 119 3.93 -13.23 -10.83
N LEU A 120 3.41 -12.05 -11.15
CA LEU A 120 2.01 -11.72 -10.89
C LEU A 120 1.04 -12.62 -11.65
N ARG A 121 1.35 -13.00 -12.90
CA ARG A 121 0.55 -13.96 -13.67
C ARG A 121 0.48 -15.31 -12.96
N GLN A 122 1.64 -15.84 -12.56
CA GLN A 122 1.73 -17.09 -11.82
C GLN A 122 0.95 -17.01 -10.50
N TRP A 123 1.15 -15.94 -9.74
CA TRP A 123 0.44 -15.73 -8.48
C TRP A 123 -1.08 -15.69 -8.68
N CYS A 124 -1.57 -14.98 -9.70
CA CYS A 124 -3.00 -14.95 -10.01
C CYS A 124 -3.56 -16.33 -10.38
N MET A 125 -2.80 -17.15 -11.10
CA MET A 125 -3.21 -18.53 -11.42
C MET A 125 -3.32 -19.39 -10.14
N GLU A 126 -2.39 -19.25 -9.20
CA GLU A 126 -2.45 -19.94 -7.91
C GLU A 126 -3.66 -19.52 -7.07
N VAL A 127 -4.00 -18.21 -7.07
CA VAL A 127 -5.22 -17.71 -6.40
C VAL A 127 -6.48 -18.31 -7.03
N ASP A 128 -6.55 -18.37 -8.37
CA ASP A 128 -7.70 -18.93 -9.08
C ASP A 128 -7.84 -20.45 -8.79
N ALA A 129 -6.71 -21.16 -8.65
CA ALA A 129 -6.70 -22.58 -8.28
C ALA A 129 -7.13 -22.81 -6.82
N ALA A 130 -6.72 -21.93 -5.90
CA ALA A 130 -7.07 -22.01 -4.48
C ALA A 130 -8.55 -21.71 -4.20
N LYS A 131 -9.24 -20.98 -5.09
CA LYS A 131 -10.69 -20.64 -5.01
C LYS A 131 -11.11 -20.02 -3.69
N ILE A 132 -10.23 -19.23 -3.05
CA ILE A 132 -10.53 -18.50 -1.81
C ILE A 132 -11.18 -17.16 -2.19
N PRO A 133 -12.49 -16.93 -1.87
CA PRO A 133 -13.23 -15.78 -2.40
C PRO A 133 -12.58 -14.42 -2.11
N ALA A 134 -12.05 -14.21 -0.90
CA ALA A 134 -11.41 -12.96 -0.52
C ALA A 134 -10.10 -12.71 -1.33
N PHE A 135 -9.33 -13.76 -1.63
CA PHE A 135 -8.13 -13.65 -2.46
C PHE A 135 -8.46 -13.50 -3.94
N MET A 136 -9.53 -14.15 -4.43
CA MET A 136 -10.04 -13.93 -5.79
C MET A 136 -10.46 -12.46 -6.01
N ALA A 137 -11.17 -11.87 -5.05
CA ALA A 137 -11.53 -10.46 -5.08
C ALA A 137 -10.28 -9.55 -5.10
N PHE A 138 -9.27 -9.85 -4.30
CA PHE A 138 -7.99 -9.13 -4.32
C PHE A 138 -7.25 -9.32 -5.66
N ALA A 139 -7.20 -10.54 -6.21
CA ALA A 139 -6.58 -10.81 -7.52
C ALA A 139 -7.27 -10.06 -8.66
N ASN A 140 -8.60 -9.95 -8.64
CA ASN A 140 -9.34 -9.13 -9.60
C ASN A 140 -8.94 -7.65 -9.50
N THR A 141 -8.72 -7.18 -8.30
CA THR A 141 -8.23 -5.82 -8.06
C THR A 141 -6.80 -5.64 -8.58
N VAL A 142 -5.92 -6.61 -8.37
CA VAL A 142 -4.56 -6.63 -8.93
C VAL A 142 -4.61 -6.58 -10.46
N ARG A 143 -5.48 -7.38 -11.09
CA ARG A 143 -5.67 -7.39 -12.55
C ARG A 143 -6.14 -6.04 -13.08
N ALA A 144 -7.10 -5.40 -12.40
CA ALA A 144 -7.61 -4.08 -12.79
C ALA A 144 -6.56 -2.96 -12.70
N HIS A 145 -5.57 -3.11 -11.81
CA HIS A 145 -4.55 -2.09 -11.54
C HIS A 145 -3.12 -2.56 -11.87
N TRP A 146 -3.02 -3.52 -12.78
CA TRP A 146 -1.79 -4.21 -13.15
C TRP A 146 -0.62 -3.29 -13.45
N SER A 147 -0.83 -2.36 -14.38
CA SER A 147 0.20 -1.45 -14.86
C SER A 147 0.81 -0.60 -13.75
N GLY A 148 -0.03 -0.07 -12.85
CA GLY A 148 0.42 0.78 -11.74
C GLY A 148 1.14 -0.01 -10.64
N ILE A 149 0.76 -1.27 -10.40
CA ILE A 149 1.44 -2.16 -9.46
C ILE A 149 2.83 -2.53 -9.99
N VAL A 150 2.90 -2.93 -11.26
CA VAL A 150 4.17 -3.26 -11.92
C VAL A 150 5.07 -2.03 -12.06
N GLN A 151 4.48 -0.85 -12.33
CA GLN A 151 5.22 0.41 -12.37
C GLN A 151 5.91 0.74 -11.04
N PHE A 152 5.34 0.31 -9.90
CA PHE A 152 6.02 0.45 -8.61
C PHE A 152 7.31 -0.38 -8.55
N VAL A 153 7.32 -1.61 -9.09
CA VAL A 153 8.52 -2.46 -9.11
C VAL A 153 9.65 -1.81 -9.92
N GLU A 154 9.31 -1.13 -11.01
CA GLU A 154 10.26 -0.42 -11.86
C GLU A 154 10.74 0.89 -11.20
N SER A 155 9.82 1.71 -10.69
CA SER A 155 10.12 3.06 -10.20
C SER A 155 10.64 3.10 -8.77
N ARG A 156 10.26 2.15 -7.93
CA ARG A 156 10.51 2.11 -6.48
C ARG A 156 10.04 3.35 -5.73
N LEU A 157 9.14 4.12 -6.32
CA LEU A 157 8.64 5.37 -5.75
C LEU A 157 7.61 5.09 -4.67
N THR A 158 7.88 5.58 -3.48
CA THR A 158 6.96 5.48 -2.33
C THR A 158 6.36 6.83 -2.00
N ASN A 159 5.21 6.81 -1.33
CA ASN A 159 4.57 8.01 -0.78
C ASN A 159 5.34 8.65 0.37
N GLY A 160 6.37 8.03 0.89
CA GLY A 160 7.11 8.50 2.04
C GLY A 160 7.60 9.95 1.91
N ILE A 161 7.98 10.37 0.70
CA ILE A 161 8.38 11.76 0.42
C ILE A 161 7.18 12.70 0.59
N LEU A 162 6.03 12.37 0.00
CA LEU A 162 4.81 13.18 0.10
C LEU A 162 4.27 13.19 1.54
N GLU A 163 4.30 12.06 2.23
CA GLU A 163 3.94 11.99 3.65
C GLU A 163 4.88 12.85 4.51
N GLY A 164 6.18 12.80 4.24
CA GLY A 164 7.18 13.67 4.89
C GLY A 164 6.90 15.15 4.68
N ILE A 165 6.57 15.55 3.45
CA ILE A 165 6.17 16.92 3.10
C ILE A 165 4.88 17.31 3.83
N ASN A 166 3.84 16.47 3.75
CA ASN A 166 2.57 16.70 4.42
C ASN A 166 2.74 16.84 5.94
N ASN A 167 3.58 16.01 6.55
CA ASN A 167 3.89 16.10 7.98
C ASN A 167 4.55 17.43 8.34
N LYS A 168 5.50 17.93 7.53
CA LYS A 168 6.11 19.25 7.70
C LYS A 168 5.07 20.38 7.61
N ILE A 169 4.20 20.30 6.60
CA ILE A 169 3.11 21.28 6.39
C ILE A 169 2.15 21.27 7.58
N GLN A 170 1.72 20.11 8.05
CA GLN A 170 0.83 19.99 9.21
C GLN A 170 1.49 20.46 10.51
N LEU A 171 2.79 20.23 10.66
CA LEU A 171 3.55 20.74 11.81
C LEU A 171 3.60 22.27 11.79
N ALA A 172 3.89 22.87 10.63
CA ALA A 172 3.90 24.33 10.47
C ALA A 172 2.53 24.93 10.75
N LYS A 173 1.46 24.33 10.22
CA LYS A 173 0.08 24.75 10.47
C LYS A 173 -0.27 24.72 11.97
N ARG A 174 0.14 23.67 12.69
CA ARG A 174 -0.09 23.54 14.14
C ARG A 174 0.71 24.56 14.94
N ARG A 175 2.00 24.79 14.60
CA ARG A 175 2.86 25.77 15.27
C ARG A 175 2.33 27.21 15.10
N ALA A 176 1.80 27.54 13.93
CA ALA A 176 1.18 28.82 13.64
C ALA A 176 -0.25 28.98 14.19
N ARG A 177 -0.78 27.95 14.89
CA ARG A 177 -2.19 27.90 15.34
C ARG A 177 -3.20 28.12 14.20
N GLY A 178 -2.83 27.76 12.97
CA GLY A 178 -3.59 27.95 11.74
C GLY A 178 -3.17 29.21 10.98
N TYR A 179 -3.74 29.40 9.79
CA TYR A 179 -3.51 30.54 8.91
C TYR A 179 -4.86 31.15 8.53
N ARG A 180 -5.06 32.42 8.83
CA ARG A 180 -6.27 33.14 8.40
C ARG A 180 -6.26 33.44 6.91
N ASN A 181 -5.08 33.73 6.35
CA ASN A 181 -4.88 33.99 4.93
C ASN A 181 -4.27 32.77 4.24
N ILE A 182 -4.98 32.26 3.22
CA ILE A 182 -4.56 31.10 2.46
C ILE A 182 -3.23 31.34 1.71
N ASN A 183 -3.01 32.55 1.21
CA ASN A 183 -1.77 32.90 0.50
C ASN A 183 -0.55 32.82 1.42
N ASN A 184 -0.69 33.25 2.67
CA ASN A 184 0.37 33.12 3.67
C ASN A 184 0.68 31.65 3.97
N PHE A 185 -0.34 30.79 3.96
CA PHE A 185 -0.14 29.36 4.12
C PHE A 185 0.57 28.76 2.90
N ILE A 186 0.17 29.13 1.69
CA ILE A 186 0.82 28.68 0.45
C ILE A 186 2.29 29.14 0.44
N ASN A 187 2.57 30.40 0.75
CA ASN A 187 3.94 30.92 0.83
C ASN A 187 4.78 30.15 1.87
N MET A 188 4.20 29.81 3.02
CA MET A 188 4.88 28.99 4.03
C MET A 188 5.17 27.56 3.52
N ILE A 189 4.28 26.96 2.74
CA ILE A 189 4.52 25.66 2.12
C ILE A 189 5.71 25.75 1.14
N TYR A 190 5.75 26.76 0.28
CA TYR A 190 6.88 26.99 -0.61
C TYR A 190 8.18 27.21 0.14
N PHE A 191 8.14 27.97 1.24
CA PHE A 191 9.31 28.22 2.08
C PHE A 191 9.85 26.95 2.74
N LEU A 192 8.96 26.07 3.23
CA LEU A 192 9.35 24.83 3.93
C LEU A 192 9.75 23.69 3.00
N CYS A 193 9.13 23.61 1.84
CA CYS A 193 9.23 22.46 0.93
C CYS A 193 9.94 22.81 -0.37
N GLY A 194 9.99 24.09 -0.76
CA GLY A 194 10.75 24.60 -1.89
C GLY A 194 12.25 24.59 -1.55
N LYS A 195 13.08 24.11 -2.48
CA LYS A 195 14.55 24.20 -2.36
C LYS A 195 14.98 25.65 -2.66
N LEU A 196 14.53 26.60 -1.83
CA LEU A 196 14.86 28.01 -2.00
C LEU A 196 16.33 28.24 -1.65
N LYS A 197 17.04 28.88 -2.56
CA LYS A 197 18.40 29.39 -2.30
C LYS A 197 18.25 30.85 -1.90
N PHE A 198 18.79 31.19 -0.74
CA PHE A 198 18.86 32.56 -0.26
C PHE A 198 20.31 33.02 -0.36
N ASP A 199 20.58 34.05 -1.15
CA ASP A 199 21.84 34.77 -1.11
C ASP A 199 21.76 35.76 0.04
N TYR A 200 22.32 35.37 1.18
CA TYR A 200 22.45 36.31 2.32
C TYR A 200 23.63 37.23 2.06
N PRO A 201 23.46 38.53 2.05
CA PRO A 201 24.61 39.44 2.09
C PRO A 201 25.33 39.20 3.41
N LEU A 202 26.57 38.63 3.31
CA LEU A 202 27.44 38.46 4.47
C LEU A 202 27.93 39.87 4.92
N TYR A 203 27.14 40.54 5.74
CA TYR A 203 27.62 41.67 6.50
C TYR A 203 28.30 41.13 7.75
N PHE A 204 29.56 40.70 7.61
CA PHE A 204 30.50 40.60 8.73
C PHE A 204 31.43 41.77 8.62
N THR A 205 31.18 42.80 9.41
CA THR A 205 32.17 43.78 9.84
C THR A 205 32.65 43.40 11.21
#